data_d63cb20955b25c833f8a1213a33df04b
#
_entry.id   d63cb20955b25c833f8a1213a33df04b
#
_cell.length_a   1.000
_cell.length_b   1.000
_cell.length_c   1.000
_cell.angle_alpha   90.00
_cell.angle_beta   90.00
_cell.angle_gamma   90.00
#
_symmetry.space_group_name_H-M   'P 1'
#
loop_
_entity.id
_entity.type
_entity.pdbx_description
1 polymer ?
#
loop_
_entity_poly.entity_id
_entity_poly.type
_entity_poly.pdbx_seq_one_letter_code
_entity_poly.pdbx_strand_id
1 'polypeptide(L)'
;AVKADVLLPAIESDPAAARKKFSRSVGLSQTYYYFLSGTGRVVNVSDDSISLAMTGDATNAQVTLQTGLVFGDAVRDGTGLLDVNDYPNSQDFNDISAALDNLVETRVIPSLQKQATIGSMIFFAGCAEVDDESTDLHPLNVVPIMTQAE
;
A
#
# COMPACT_ATOMS: atom_id res chain seq x y z
N ALA A 1 -8.58 -3.05 7.05
CA ALA A 1 -7.92 -3.41 5.79
C ALA A 1 -8.67 -4.51 5.08
N VAL A 2 -8.79 -4.40 3.77
CA VAL A 2 -9.33 -5.48 2.95
C VAL A 2 -8.23 -6.53 2.74
N LYS A 3 -8.60 -7.80 2.74
CA LYS A 3 -7.64 -8.87 2.49
C LYS A 3 -7.20 -8.88 1.02
N ALA A 4 -5.91 -9.02 0.79
CA ALA A 4 -5.35 -9.03 -0.57
C ALA A 4 -5.93 -10.16 -1.43
N ASP A 5 -6.21 -11.33 -0.84
CA ASP A 5 -6.82 -12.46 -1.54
C ASP A 5 -8.27 -12.21 -1.97
N VAL A 6 -8.90 -11.18 -1.43
CA VAL A 6 -10.22 -10.70 -1.87
C VAL A 6 -10.06 -9.56 -2.87
N LEU A 7 -9.19 -8.61 -2.58
CA LEU A 7 -9.03 -7.40 -3.38
C LEU A 7 -8.42 -7.67 -4.77
N LEU A 8 -7.33 -8.43 -4.84
CA LEU A 8 -6.61 -8.63 -6.10
C LEU A 8 -7.45 -9.35 -7.16
N PRO A 9 -8.17 -10.45 -6.84
CA PRO A 9 -9.07 -11.04 -7.82
C PRO A 9 -10.21 -10.12 -8.23
N ALA A 10 -10.72 -9.29 -7.32
CA ALA A 10 -11.76 -8.32 -7.65
C ALA A 10 -11.28 -7.26 -8.65
N ILE A 11 -10.05 -6.78 -8.48
CA ILE A 11 -9.43 -5.83 -9.42
C ILE A 11 -9.25 -6.48 -10.80
N GLU A 12 -8.79 -7.73 -10.85
CA GLU A 12 -8.62 -8.44 -12.13
C GLU A 12 -9.94 -8.66 -12.85
N SER A 13 -10.99 -9.02 -12.11
CA SER A 13 -12.31 -9.27 -12.68
C SER A 13 -12.97 -8.00 -13.23
N ASP A 14 -12.97 -6.94 -12.41
CA ASP A 14 -13.63 -5.67 -12.73
C ASP A 14 -13.03 -4.55 -11.87
N PRO A 15 -12.05 -3.82 -12.39
CA PRO A 15 -11.41 -2.74 -11.64
C PRO A 15 -12.38 -1.66 -11.16
N ALA A 16 -13.41 -1.34 -11.97
CA ALA A 16 -14.39 -0.31 -11.59
C ALA A 16 -15.26 -0.75 -10.41
N ALA A 17 -15.70 -2.02 -10.41
CA ALA A 17 -16.47 -2.58 -9.30
C ALA A 17 -15.63 -2.70 -8.03
N ALA A 18 -14.37 -3.11 -8.14
CA ALA A 18 -13.44 -3.18 -7.02
C ALA A 18 -13.20 -1.79 -6.41
N ARG A 19 -12.98 -0.79 -7.25
CA ARG A 19 -12.85 0.60 -6.83
C ARG A 19 -14.06 1.07 -6.04
N LYS A 20 -15.24 0.83 -6.55
CA LYS A 20 -16.49 1.26 -5.90
C LYS A 20 -16.69 0.60 -4.54
N LYS A 21 -16.31 -0.66 -4.40
CA LYS A 21 -16.57 -1.44 -3.19
C LYS A 21 -15.49 -1.28 -2.12
N PHE A 22 -14.22 -1.18 -2.50
CA PHE A 22 -13.10 -1.31 -1.59
C PHE A 22 -12.24 -0.05 -1.45
N SER A 23 -12.32 0.89 -2.38
CA SER A 23 -11.45 2.06 -2.35
C SER A 23 -12.04 3.20 -1.53
N ARG A 24 -11.15 4.14 -1.21
CA ARG A 24 -11.50 5.43 -0.60
C ARG A 24 -10.94 6.55 -1.44
N SER A 25 -11.64 7.65 -1.49
CA SER A 25 -11.14 8.89 -2.09
C SER A 25 -11.32 10.05 -1.10
N VAL A 26 -10.49 11.06 -1.26
CA VAL A 26 -10.51 12.26 -0.40
C VAL A 26 -10.78 13.48 -1.27
N GLY A 27 -11.80 14.24 -0.90
CA GLY A 27 -12.20 15.43 -1.64
C GLY A 27 -12.75 15.12 -3.03
N LEU A 28 -12.42 15.97 -3.99
CA LEU A 28 -12.89 15.86 -5.38
C LEU A 28 -11.85 15.25 -6.32
N SER A 29 -10.77 14.71 -5.76
CA SER A 29 -9.71 14.08 -6.54
C SER A 29 -10.18 12.79 -7.20
N GLN A 30 -9.65 12.49 -8.39
CA GLN A 30 -9.84 11.20 -9.04
C GLN A 30 -8.91 10.12 -8.48
N THR A 31 -7.90 10.49 -7.71
CA THR A 31 -7.04 9.57 -7.00
C THR A 31 -7.83 8.81 -5.93
N TYR A 32 -7.62 7.52 -5.85
CA TYR A 32 -8.22 6.71 -4.80
C TYR A 32 -7.20 5.78 -4.15
N TYR A 33 -7.59 5.22 -3.02
CA TYR A 33 -6.68 4.44 -2.18
C TYR A 33 -7.31 3.11 -1.80
N TYR A 34 -6.47 2.08 -1.75
CA TYR A 34 -6.81 0.80 -1.13
C TYR A 34 -6.03 0.63 0.16
N PHE A 35 -6.71 0.22 1.22
CA PHE A 35 -6.05 -0.24 2.44
C PHE A 35 -6.19 -1.76 2.49
N LEU A 36 -5.07 -2.47 2.35
CA LEU A 36 -5.08 -3.92 2.22
C LEU A 36 -4.07 -4.59 3.14
N SER A 37 -4.31 -5.87 3.40
CA SER A 37 -3.39 -6.72 4.15
C SER A 37 -3.30 -8.10 3.51
N GLY A 38 -2.19 -8.76 3.69
CA GLY A 38 -2.00 -10.12 3.18
C GLY A 38 -0.60 -10.63 3.43
N THR A 39 -0.39 -11.88 3.06
CA THR A 39 0.92 -12.53 3.11
C THR A 39 1.37 -12.87 1.70
N GLY A 40 2.59 -12.50 1.36
CA GLY A 40 3.16 -12.80 0.07
C GLY A 40 4.58 -13.33 0.18
N ARG A 41 5.03 -13.98 -0.90
CA ARG A 41 6.38 -14.50 -1.01
C ARG A 41 7.26 -13.48 -1.72
N VAL A 42 8.41 -13.17 -1.15
CA VAL A 42 9.38 -12.24 -1.75
C VAL A 42 9.96 -12.87 -3.00
N VAL A 43 9.78 -12.20 -4.13
CA VAL A 43 10.31 -12.64 -5.45
C VAL A 43 11.38 -11.72 -5.98
N ASN A 44 11.46 -10.49 -5.49
CA ASN A 44 12.52 -9.55 -5.86
C ASN A 44 12.74 -8.53 -4.74
N VAL A 45 13.99 -8.12 -4.56
CA VAL A 45 14.38 -7.07 -3.61
C VAL A 45 15.24 -6.06 -4.38
N SER A 46 14.86 -4.79 -4.31
CA SER A 46 15.64 -3.69 -4.87
C SER A 46 15.91 -2.64 -3.80
N ASP A 47 16.62 -1.57 -4.16
CA ASP A 47 16.98 -0.51 -3.21
C ASP A 47 15.77 0.24 -2.65
N ASP A 48 14.67 0.29 -3.41
CA ASP A 48 13.50 1.10 -3.08
C ASP A 48 12.19 0.31 -3.00
N SER A 49 12.23 -1.00 -3.23
CA SER A 49 11.02 -1.83 -3.20
C SER A 49 11.31 -3.29 -2.94
N ILE A 50 10.27 -3.99 -2.46
CA ILE A 50 10.23 -5.43 -2.30
C ILE A 50 9.00 -5.93 -3.02
N SER A 51 9.19 -6.85 -3.97
CA SER A 51 8.10 -7.39 -4.78
C SER A 51 7.60 -8.72 -4.21
N LEU A 52 6.28 -8.86 -4.10
CA LEU A 52 5.62 -10.02 -3.53
C LEU A 52 4.74 -10.72 -4.54
N ALA A 53 4.86 -12.04 -4.61
CA ALA A 53 3.86 -12.90 -5.23
C ALA A 53 2.85 -13.32 -4.17
N MET A 54 1.57 -13.01 -4.40
CA MET A 54 0.52 -13.18 -3.40
C MET A 54 -0.12 -14.57 -3.44
N THR A 55 0.05 -15.30 -4.54
CA THR A 55 -0.42 -16.67 -4.67
C THR A 55 0.77 -17.62 -4.81
N GLY A 56 0.65 -18.85 -4.25
CA GLY A 56 1.75 -19.78 -4.18
C GLY A 56 2.36 -20.17 -5.53
N ASP A 57 1.56 -20.15 -6.59
CA ASP A 57 1.98 -20.51 -7.94
C ASP A 57 2.39 -19.31 -8.79
N ALA A 58 2.22 -18.09 -8.27
CA ALA A 58 2.56 -16.89 -9.03
C ALA A 58 4.07 -16.72 -9.11
N THR A 59 4.57 -16.44 -10.31
CA THR A 59 5.96 -16.07 -10.58
C THR A 59 6.12 -14.56 -10.74
N ASN A 60 5.04 -13.86 -11.01
CA ASN A 60 5.01 -12.41 -11.19
C ASN A 60 4.59 -11.71 -9.91
N ALA A 61 5.20 -10.57 -9.64
CA ALA A 61 4.83 -9.73 -8.51
C ALA A 61 3.43 -9.13 -8.72
N GLN A 62 2.56 -9.29 -7.73
CA GLN A 62 1.22 -8.71 -7.71
C GLN A 62 1.15 -7.50 -6.80
N VAL A 63 2.05 -7.40 -5.83
CA VAL A 63 2.18 -6.30 -4.88
C VAL A 63 3.65 -5.92 -4.78
N THR A 64 3.92 -4.63 -4.73
CA THR A 64 5.25 -4.09 -4.45
C THR A 64 5.17 -3.25 -3.19
N LEU A 65 5.98 -3.59 -2.18
CA LEU A 65 6.10 -2.81 -0.96
C LEU A 65 7.19 -1.75 -1.15
N GLN A 66 6.85 -0.50 -0.90
CA GLN A 66 7.78 0.61 -1.03
C GLN A 66 8.75 0.64 0.15
N THR A 67 10.05 0.64 -0.12
CA THR A 67 11.11 0.68 0.89
C THR A 67 12.08 1.85 0.70
N GLY A 68 11.88 2.66 -0.33
CA GLY A 68 12.61 3.90 -0.53
C GLY A 68 12.01 5.06 0.27
N LEU A 69 12.26 6.27 -0.18
CA LEU A 69 11.64 7.46 0.42
C LEU A 69 10.13 7.43 0.23
N VAL A 70 9.40 7.74 1.29
CA VAL A 70 7.94 7.73 1.28
C VAL A 70 7.45 9.17 1.09
N PHE A 71 6.71 9.36 0.01
CA PHE A 71 6.09 10.64 -0.32
C PHE A 71 4.59 10.47 -0.49
N GLY A 72 3.87 11.58 -0.42
CA GLY A 72 2.45 11.61 -0.68
C GLY A 72 1.60 11.27 0.53
N ASP A 73 0.35 11.00 0.25
CA ASP A 73 -0.71 11.01 1.25
C ASP A 73 -1.35 9.63 1.46
N ALA A 74 -0.76 8.57 0.90
CA ALA A 74 -1.37 7.23 0.93
C ALA A 74 -1.63 6.73 2.36
N VAL A 75 -0.69 6.94 3.28
CA VAL A 75 -0.85 6.50 4.67
C VAL A 75 -1.91 7.33 5.38
N ARG A 76 -1.89 8.65 5.19
CA ARG A 76 -2.90 9.54 5.78
C ARG A 76 -4.30 9.24 5.29
N ASP A 77 -4.48 9.10 3.97
CA ASP A 77 -5.79 9.05 3.34
C ASP A 77 -6.30 7.62 3.12
N GLY A 78 -5.39 6.65 2.98
CA GLY A 78 -5.76 5.30 2.62
C GLY A 78 -6.45 4.51 3.72
N THR A 79 -6.09 4.75 4.98
CA THR A 79 -6.67 4.01 6.11
C THR A 79 -8.10 4.44 6.43
N GLY A 80 -8.48 5.67 6.06
CA GLY A 80 -9.78 6.23 6.38
C GLY A 80 -9.96 6.65 7.84
N LEU A 81 -8.88 6.69 8.60
CA LEU A 81 -8.93 7.09 10.02
C LEU A 81 -8.90 8.59 10.23
N LEU A 82 -8.52 9.35 9.21
CA LEU A 82 -8.40 10.81 9.28
C LEU A 82 -9.35 11.45 8.28
N ASP A 83 -10.02 12.53 8.72
CA ASP A 83 -10.92 13.31 7.87
C ASP A 83 -10.35 14.73 7.74
N VAL A 84 -10.17 15.20 6.51
CA VAL A 84 -9.66 16.55 6.23
C VAL A 84 -10.56 17.63 6.85
N ASN A 85 -11.85 17.36 7.01
CA ASN A 85 -12.80 18.32 7.59
C ASN A 85 -12.60 18.51 9.11
N ASP A 86 -11.88 17.61 9.78
CA ASP A 86 -11.56 17.74 11.21
C ASP A 86 -10.40 18.72 11.46
N TYR A 87 -9.74 19.21 10.43
CA TYR A 87 -8.57 20.06 10.52
C TYR A 87 -8.87 21.46 10.00
N PRO A 88 -8.55 22.52 10.76
CA PRO A 88 -8.94 23.88 10.41
C PRO A 88 -8.16 24.45 9.21
N ASN A 89 -7.00 23.87 8.88
CA ASN A 89 -6.25 24.30 7.70
C ASN A 89 -5.54 23.12 7.04
N SER A 90 -5.24 23.29 5.75
CA SER A 90 -4.60 22.24 4.95
C SER A 90 -3.14 21.98 5.38
N GLN A 91 -2.47 22.97 5.97
CA GLN A 91 -1.08 22.81 6.42
C GLN A 91 -0.98 21.78 7.55
N ASP A 92 -1.86 21.84 8.55
CA ASP A 92 -1.87 20.86 9.65
C ASP A 92 -2.13 19.45 9.13
N PHE A 93 -3.05 19.31 8.19
CA PHE A 93 -3.36 18.01 7.59
C PHE A 93 -2.17 17.46 6.79
N ASN A 94 -1.46 18.32 6.07
CA ASN A 94 -0.26 17.95 5.31
C ASN A 94 0.92 17.61 6.24
N ASP A 95 1.05 18.30 7.38
CA ASP A 95 2.07 17.99 8.38
C ASP A 95 1.87 16.59 8.97
N ILE A 96 0.62 16.15 9.15
CA ILE A 96 0.31 14.80 9.58
C ILE A 96 0.77 13.79 8.52
N SER A 97 0.55 14.05 7.25
CA SER A 97 1.01 13.16 6.18
C SER A 97 2.53 13.00 6.23
N ALA A 98 3.26 14.09 6.34
CA ALA A 98 4.73 14.05 6.45
C ALA A 98 5.20 13.27 7.69
N ALA A 99 4.54 13.45 8.82
CA ALA A 99 4.86 12.72 10.05
C ALA A 99 4.59 11.22 9.91
N LEU A 100 3.50 10.83 9.28
CA LEU A 100 3.16 9.42 9.04
C LEU A 100 4.18 8.78 8.09
N ASP A 101 4.55 9.47 7.03
CA ASP A 101 5.56 8.97 6.08
C ASP A 101 6.91 8.78 6.79
N ASN A 102 7.29 9.69 7.68
CA ASN A 102 8.51 9.57 8.47
C ASN A 102 8.47 8.35 9.40
N LEU A 103 7.34 8.06 10.04
CA LEU A 103 7.19 6.87 10.88
C LEU A 103 7.37 5.59 10.06
N VAL A 104 6.84 5.54 8.85
CA VAL A 104 7.03 4.39 7.95
C VAL A 104 8.52 4.24 7.63
N GLU A 105 9.19 5.31 7.22
CA GLU A 105 10.61 5.28 6.87
C GLU A 105 11.52 4.88 8.02
N THR A 106 11.20 5.28 9.25
CA THR A 106 12.07 5.06 10.39
C THR A 106 11.78 3.78 11.18
N ARG A 107 10.53 3.28 11.13
CA ARG A 107 10.11 2.15 11.96
C ARG A 107 9.69 0.91 11.18
N VAL A 108 9.00 1.08 10.07
CA VAL A 108 8.46 -0.05 9.30
C VAL A 108 9.49 -0.56 8.29
N ILE A 109 10.01 0.32 7.48
CA ILE A 109 10.90 -0.04 6.36
C ILE A 109 12.20 -0.70 6.82
N PRO A 110 12.92 -0.20 7.84
CA PRO A 110 14.15 -0.85 8.29
C PRO A 110 13.95 -2.29 8.77
N SER A 111 12.85 -2.55 9.48
CA SER A 111 12.51 -3.90 9.91
C SER A 111 12.19 -4.81 8.73
N LEU A 112 11.42 -4.30 7.76
CA LEU A 112 11.08 -5.03 6.55
C LEU A 112 12.34 -5.39 5.75
N GLN A 113 13.25 -4.45 5.56
CA GLN A 113 14.49 -4.68 4.81
C GLN A 113 15.37 -5.77 5.46
N LYS A 114 15.37 -5.87 6.77
CA LYS A 114 16.10 -6.92 7.48
C LYS A 114 15.49 -8.30 7.29
N GLN A 115 14.17 -8.38 7.18
CA GLN A 115 13.41 -9.62 7.14
C GLN A 115 13.20 -10.14 5.71
N ALA A 116 13.26 -9.27 4.72
CA ALA A 116 12.89 -9.62 3.35
C ALA A 116 14.08 -10.23 2.61
N THR A 117 14.02 -11.53 2.43
CA THR A 117 14.92 -12.27 1.55
C THR A 117 14.09 -13.01 0.50
N ILE A 118 14.65 -13.21 -0.69
CA ILE A 118 13.94 -13.91 -1.76
C ILE A 118 13.50 -15.29 -1.28
N GLY A 119 12.22 -15.59 -1.45
CA GLY A 119 11.60 -16.83 -0.99
C GLY A 119 10.96 -16.75 0.38
N SER A 120 11.24 -15.72 1.18
CA SER A 120 10.60 -15.57 2.49
C SER A 120 9.16 -15.12 2.37
N MET A 121 8.35 -15.45 3.38
CA MET A 121 6.96 -15.04 3.46
C MET A 121 6.85 -13.81 4.37
N ILE A 122 6.18 -12.78 3.89
CA ILE A 122 5.99 -11.53 4.63
C ILE A 122 4.49 -11.23 4.72
N PHE A 123 4.00 -11.04 5.93
CA PHE A 123 2.70 -10.43 6.17
C PHE A 123 2.87 -8.90 6.13
N PHE A 124 1.93 -8.21 5.52
CA PHE A 124 1.91 -6.75 5.49
C PHE A 124 0.48 -6.21 5.62
N ALA A 125 0.40 -4.98 6.10
CA ALA A 125 -0.77 -4.13 5.95
C ALA A 125 -0.27 -2.77 5.46
N GLY A 126 -0.96 -2.20 4.49
CA GLY A 126 -0.51 -0.94 3.90
C GLY A 126 -1.52 -0.32 2.95
N CYS A 127 -1.15 0.83 2.44
CA CYS A 127 -2.01 1.66 1.60
C CYS A 127 -1.42 1.81 0.20
N ALA A 128 -2.24 1.58 -0.80
CA ALA A 128 -1.89 1.78 -2.21
C ALA A 128 -2.66 3.00 -2.76
N GLU A 129 -1.93 3.91 -3.40
CA GLU A 129 -2.50 5.04 -4.12
C GLU A 129 -2.66 4.67 -5.60
N VAL A 130 -3.83 4.94 -6.16
CA VAL A 130 -4.10 4.71 -7.58
C VAL A 130 -4.50 6.02 -8.22
N ASP A 131 -3.64 6.51 -9.11
CA ASP A 131 -3.87 7.70 -9.93
C ASP A 131 -4.27 7.30 -11.36
N ASP A 132 -3.69 6.24 -11.89
CA ASP A 132 -3.91 5.72 -13.24
C ASP A 132 -4.12 4.21 -13.19
N GLU A 133 -5.35 3.79 -13.46
CA GLU A 133 -5.71 2.36 -13.45
C GLU A 133 -4.96 1.53 -14.49
N SER A 134 -4.45 2.16 -15.55
CA SER A 134 -3.70 1.42 -16.57
C SER A 134 -2.29 1.03 -16.11
N THR A 135 -1.72 1.71 -15.13
CA THR A 135 -0.34 1.50 -14.67
C THR A 135 -0.21 1.13 -13.20
N ASP A 136 -1.14 1.56 -12.35
CA ASP A 136 -0.96 1.50 -10.89
C ASP A 136 -1.57 0.25 -10.24
N LEU A 137 -2.31 -0.56 -10.99
CA LEU A 137 -2.97 -1.75 -10.46
C LEU A 137 -2.13 -3.04 -10.58
N HIS A 138 -1.14 -3.08 -11.44
CA HIS A 138 -0.37 -4.30 -11.74
C HIS A 138 1.13 -3.99 -11.88
N PRO A 139 1.92 -4.13 -10.81
CA PRO A 139 1.55 -4.47 -9.43
C PRO A 139 0.98 -3.29 -8.67
N LEU A 140 0.22 -3.57 -7.61
CA LEU A 140 -0.14 -2.52 -6.66
C LEU A 140 1.10 -2.09 -5.89
N ASN A 141 1.36 -0.79 -5.87
CA ASN A 141 2.47 -0.22 -5.11
C ASN A 141 1.95 0.21 -3.73
N VAL A 142 2.42 -0.45 -2.69
CA VAL A 142 1.89 -0.32 -1.33
C VAL A 142 2.93 0.35 -0.44
N VAL A 143 2.48 1.38 0.29
CA VAL A 143 3.27 1.94 1.40
C VAL A 143 2.93 1.10 2.64
N PRO A 144 3.91 0.32 3.18
CA PRO A 144 3.63 -0.57 4.30
C PRO A 144 3.50 0.23 5.60
N ILE A 145 2.47 -0.06 6.38
CA ILE A 145 2.32 0.50 7.73
C ILE A 145 2.59 -0.54 8.81
N MET A 146 2.54 -1.81 8.47
CA MET A 146 2.89 -2.92 9.36
C MET A 146 3.43 -4.07 8.52
N THR A 147 4.50 -4.70 8.99
CA THR A 147 5.08 -5.89 8.36
C THR A 147 5.52 -6.89 9.42
N GLN A 148 5.45 -8.16 9.08
CA GLN A 148 5.88 -9.25 9.95
C GLN A 148 6.39 -10.41 9.10
N ALA A 149 7.56 -10.94 9.43
CA ALA A 149 8.07 -12.15 8.80
C ALA A 149 7.29 -13.37 9.31
N GLU A 150 6.99 -14.28 8.42
CA GLU A 150 6.30 -15.54 8.76
C GLU A 150 7.17 -16.75 8.47
#